data_b8b66e3aae2256aef9cd115cc6fa1bb9
#
_entry.id   b8b66e3aae2256aef9cd115cc6fa1bb9
#
_cell.length_a   1.000
_cell.length_b   1.000
_cell.length_c   1.000
_cell.angle_alpha   90.00
_cell.angle_beta   90.00
_cell.angle_gamma   90.00
#
_symmetry.space_group_name_H-M   'P 1'
#
loop_
_entity.id
_entity.type
_entity.pdbx_description
1 polymer ?
#
loop_
_entity_poly.entity_id
_entity_poly.type
_entity_poly.pdbx_seq_one_letter_code
_entity_poly.pdbx_strand_id
1 'polypeptide(L)'
;MKRSWSITRWQTWRIVAIFIIMSLVAAGLLFIAFMIFLLPTILAEQLWSPAAPVVAGISLTLSQIFFIVAFTITPIYVAHAVNFMFLTRENKVISHKQMQVVKKKHRKSFYVIITASVLALITVNGFYLTEITYSDNTQIIAHRGLKSAGVENSLESLHGAAKIGVDFVEMDVLETKDHQFVVFHDTNLRRMAGINRNIRDMTLAELEKVTIRQDGFTSTIPSLETYIEHAKKWNINLNIEIKTHGGESKDFLANFEEIVQKHGVERDYIYQSLNRNIVETIKERYPTMRVGFIVPLNFGNLVNVNADFIVIEEFSFSASIQRQARERNMDLLVWTITTPEAARKYMLADVDGIITEIPEEAMKVQEDLRNDQAVSTKLADAIDLLTSN
;
A
#
# COMPACT_ATOMS: atom_id res chain seq x y z
N MET A 1 30.62 6.80 -22.76
CA MET A 1 29.43 6.14 -23.34
C MET A 1 29.73 5.37 -24.65
N LYS A 2 30.23 5.97 -25.74
CA LYS A 2 30.47 5.25 -27.02
C LYS A 2 31.36 3.98 -26.89
N ARG A 3 32.42 4.02 -26.06
CA ARG A 3 33.34 2.87 -25.86
C ARG A 3 32.68 1.75 -25.03
N SER A 4 31.88 2.08 -24.05
CA SER A 4 31.11 1.11 -23.27
C SER A 4 30.06 0.40 -24.15
N TRP A 5 29.34 1.14 -24.98
CA TRP A 5 28.33 0.58 -25.88
C TRP A 5 28.89 -0.36 -26.95
N SER A 6 30.05 -0.05 -27.52
CA SER A 6 30.72 -0.94 -28.50
C SER A 6 31.20 -2.26 -27.88
N ILE A 7 31.51 -2.27 -26.59
CA ILE A 7 31.96 -3.46 -25.86
C ILE A 7 30.78 -4.36 -25.47
N THR A 8 29.64 -3.76 -25.09
CA THR A 8 28.47 -4.50 -24.58
C THR A 8 27.50 -4.97 -25.67
N ARG A 9 27.48 -4.32 -26.85
CA ARG A 9 26.54 -4.54 -27.96
C ARG A 9 26.37 -6.02 -28.37
N TRP A 10 27.49 -6.78 -28.44
CA TRP A 10 27.48 -8.18 -28.86
C TRP A 10 27.28 -9.18 -27.73
N GLN A 11 27.26 -8.72 -26.45
CA GLN A 11 27.12 -9.56 -25.27
C GLN A 11 25.86 -9.25 -24.50
N THR A 12 25.04 -8.30 -24.94
CA THR A 12 23.83 -7.86 -24.23
C THR A 12 22.92 -9.04 -23.85
N TRP A 13 22.66 -9.94 -24.77
CA TRP A 13 21.81 -11.11 -24.50
C TRP A 13 22.43 -12.10 -23.51
N ARG A 14 23.74 -12.26 -23.51
CA ARG A 14 24.46 -13.09 -22.52
C ARG A 14 24.40 -12.46 -21.14
N ILE A 15 24.58 -11.15 -21.05
CA ILE A 15 24.48 -10.40 -19.80
C ILE A 15 23.04 -10.49 -19.25
N VAL A 16 22.05 -10.25 -20.10
CA VAL A 16 20.63 -10.38 -19.73
C VAL A 16 20.30 -11.82 -19.27
N ALA A 17 20.77 -12.84 -20.00
CA ALA A 17 20.56 -14.22 -19.61
C ALA A 17 21.21 -14.56 -18.26
N ILE A 18 22.44 -14.07 -17.99
CA ILE A 18 23.11 -14.26 -16.69
C ILE A 18 22.30 -13.60 -15.59
N PHE A 19 21.81 -12.36 -15.77
CA PHE A 19 20.97 -11.68 -14.78
C PHE A 19 19.68 -12.44 -14.52
N ILE A 20 18.99 -12.95 -15.55
CA ILE A 20 17.77 -13.74 -15.39
C ILE A 20 18.06 -15.03 -14.61
N ILE A 21 19.13 -15.77 -14.99
CA ILE A 21 19.50 -17.01 -14.29
C ILE A 21 19.86 -16.72 -12.84
N MET A 22 20.66 -15.68 -12.57
CA MET A 22 21.01 -15.28 -11.20
C MET A 22 19.78 -14.89 -10.39
N SER A 23 18.82 -14.17 -10.97
CA SER A 23 17.57 -13.80 -10.32
C SER A 23 16.71 -15.03 -10.00
N LEU A 24 16.61 -15.99 -10.92
CA LEU A 24 15.88 -17.25 -10.69
C LEU A 24 16.55 -18.11 -9.60
N VAL A 25 17.87 -18.19 -9.61
CA VAL A 25 18.65 -18.91 -8.57
C VAL A 25 18.46 -18.22 -7.22
N ALA A 26 18.54 -16.89 -7.18
CA ALA A 26 18.32 -16.13 -5.96
C ALA A 26 16.90 -16.32 -5.42
N ALA A 27 15.88 -16.25 -6.26
CA ALA A 27 14.50 -16.51 -5.88
C ALA A 27 14.30 -17.95 -5.34
N GLY A 28 14.91 -18.95 -5.99
CA GLY A 28 14.89 -20.33 -5.51
C GLY A 28 15.59 -20.50 -4.16
N LEU A 29 16.71 -19.85 -3.94
CA LEU A 29 17.43 -19.87 -2.65
C LEU A 29 16.63 -19.15 -1.55
N LEU A 30 15.96 -18.05 -1.87
CA LEU A 30 15.08 -17.35 -0.94
C LEU A 30 13.89 -18.21 -0.54
N PHE A 31 13.26 -18.90 -1.49
CA PHE A 31 12.17 -19.83 -1.21
C PHE A 31 12.62 -20.99 -0.31
N ILE A 32 13.77 -21.61 -0.60
CA ILE A 32 14.33 -22.66 0.24
C ILE A 32 14.67 -22.14 1.64
N ALA A 33 15.26 -20.96 1.74
CA ALA A 33 15.56 -20.34 3.03
C ALA A 33 14.28 -20.06 3.83
N PHE A 34 13.23 -19.54 3.19
CA PHE A 34 11.92 -19.34 3.82
C PHE A 34 11.37 -20.65 4.39
N MET A 35 11.38 -21.73 3.62
CA MET A 35 10.94 -23.05 4.09
C MET A 35 11.80 -23.57 5.25
N ILE A 36 13.11 -23.37 5.21
CA ILE A 36 14.04 -23.80 6.29
C ILE A 36 13.75 -23.02 7.58
N PHE A 37 13.40 -21.74 7.51
CA PHE A 37 13.14 -20.91 8.68
C PHE A 37 11.73 -21.12 9.24
N LEU A 38 10.74 -21.36 8.40
CA LEU A 38 9.34 -21.52 8.83
C LEU A 38 9.04 -22.92 9.36
N LEU A 39 9.50 -23.96 8.68
CA LEU A 39 9.16 -25.36 9.01
C LEU A 39 9.50 -25.76 10.46
N PRO A 40 10.67 -25.40 11.04
CA PRO A 40 10.96 -25.72 12.43
C PRO A 40 9.98 -25.10 13.42
N THR A 41 9.47 -23.89 13.12
CA THR A 41 8.50 -23.20 13.99
C THR A 41 7.15 -23.90 13.94
N ILE A 42 6.66 -24.29 12.75
CA ILE A 42 5.43 -25.06 12.59
C ILE A 42 5.52 -26.40 13.35
N LEU A 43 6.65 -27.11 13.22
CA LEU A 43 6.86 -28.36 13.94
C LEU A 43 6.91 -28.16 15.46
N ALA A 44 7.59 -27.11 15.94
CA ALA A 44 7.63 -26.80 17.37
C ALA A 44 6.23 -26.47 17.90
N GLU A 45 5.42 -25.74 17.15
CA GLU A 45 4.06 -25.39 17.51
C GLU A 45 3.15 -26.62 17.64
N GLN A 46 3.30 -27.58 16.73
CA GLN A 46 2.53 -28.83 16.75
C GLN A 46 3.01 -29.83 17.82
N LEU A 47 4.33 -29.95 18.04
CA LEU A 47 4.92 -30.95 18.93
C LEU A 47 5.04 -30.47 20.37
N TRP A 48 5.37 -29.20 20.58
CA TRP A 48 5.56 -28.59 21.89
C TRP A 48 5.41 -27.05 21.83
N SER A 49 4.17 -26.59 21.87
CA SER A 49 3.79 -25.17 21.74
C SER A 49 4.63 -24.20 22.60
N PRO A 50 5.03 -24.49 23.87
CA PRO A 50 5.88 -23.59 24.65
C PRO A 50 7.26 -23.31 24.04
N ALA A 51 7.76 -24.18 23.14
CA ALA A 51 9.03 -23.96 22.44
C ALA A 51 8.90 -23.10 21.19
N ALA A 52 7.69 -22.96 20.64
CA ALA A 52 7.45 -22.25 19.39
C ALA A 52 8.03 -20.82 19.37
N PRO A 53 7.86 -19.96 20.41
CA PRO A 53 8.44 -18.61 20.41
C PRO A 53 9.98 -18.60 20.35
N VAL A 54 10.63 -19.54 21.02
CA VAL A 54 12.09 -19.64 21.01
C VAL A 54 12.58 -20.08 19.64
N VAL A 55 11.94 -21.10 19.04
CA VAL A 55 12.28 -21.60 17.70
C VAL A 55 12.02 -20.53 16.67
N ALA A 56 10.90 -19.80 16.77
CA ALA A 56 10.56 -18.67 15.89
C ALA A 56 11.58 -17.53 16.03
N GLY A 57 12.00 -17.18 17.24
CA GLY A 57 13.03 -16.17 17.48
C GLY A 57 14.37 -16.53 16.85
N ILE A 58 14.76 -17.82 16.92
CA ILE A 58 15.94 -18.34 16.21
C ILE A 58 15.77 -18.21 14.70
N SER A 59 14.64 -18.68 14.18
CA SER A 59 14.32 -18.66 12.74
C SER A 59 14.34 -17.25 12.18
N LEU A 60 13.71 -16.29 12.84
CA LEU A 60 13.70 -14.88 12.45
C LEU A 60 15.10 -14.26 12.50
N THR A 61 15.88 -14.56 13.52
CA THR A 61 17.27 -14.08 13.64
C THR A 61 18.13 -14.63 12.52
N LEU A 62 18.00 -15.91 12.18
CA LEU A 62 18.74 -16.53 11.08
C LEU A 62 18.33 -15.95 9.73
N SER A 63 17.04 -15.69 9.52
CA SER A 63 16.55 -15.04 8.30
C SER A 63 17.11 -13.62 8.16
N GLN A 64 17.10 -12.82 9.21
CA GLN A 64 17.67 -11.47 9.23
C GLN A 64 19.18 -11.50 8.88
N ILE A 65 19.96 -12.41 9.50
CA ILE A 65 21.38 -12.58 9.18
C ILE A 65 21.55 -13.00 7.72
N PHE A 66 20.74 -13.94 7.23
CA PHE A 66 20.78 -14.39 5.84
C PHE A 66 20.53 -13.23 4.86
N PHE A 67 19.51 -12.42 5.10
CA PHE A 67 19.21 -11.26 4.26
C PHE A 67 20.34 -10.23 4.28
N ILE A 68 20.86 -9.86 5.46
CA ILE A 68 22.00 -8.92 5.56
C ILE A 68 23.20 -9.44 4.76
N VAL A 69 23.52 -10.74 4.89
CA VAL A 69 24.63 -11.36 4.14
C VAL A 69 24.33 -11.36 2.65
N ALA A 70 23.13 -11.73 2.23
CA ALA A 70 22.73 -11.76 0.82
C ALA A 70 22.79 -10.36 0.19
N PHE A 71 22.24 -9.34 0.85
CA PHE A 71 22.25 -7.96 0.36
C PHE A 71 23.65 -7.34 0.33
N THR A 72 24.56 -7.74 1.21
CA THR A 72 25.95 -7.22 1.21
C THR A 72 26.87 -7.96 0.26
N ILE A 73 26.75 -9.27 0.16
CA ILE A 73 27.64 -10.11 -0.64
C ILE A 73 27.27 -10.09 -2.13
N THR A 74 25.98 -10.12 -2.46
CA THR A 74 25.51 -10.19 -3.86
C THR A 74 26.02 -9.03 -4.73
N PRO A 75 25.93 -7.75 -4.31
CA PRO A 75 26.48 -6.63 -5.09
C PRO A 75 28.00 -6.73 -5.29
N ILE A 76 28.74 -7.25 -4.30
CA ILE A 76 30.18 -7.43 -4.38
C ILE A 76 30.53 -8.51 -5.43
N TYR A 77 29.81 -9.63 -5.44
CA TYR A 77 30.00 -10.67 -6.44
C TYR A 77 29.61 -10.21 -7.85
N VAL A 78 28.51 -9.47 -7.99
CA VAL A 78 28.09 -8.87 -9.27
C VAL A 78 29.15 -7.91 -9.79
N ALA A 79 29.65 -7.00 -8.94
CA ALA A 79 30.71 -6.08 -9.30
C ALA A 79 32.02 -6.82 -9.70
N HIS A 80 32.37 -7.91 -9.01
CA HIS A 80 33.52 -8.75 -9.34
C HIS A 80 33.31 -9.50 -10.65
N ALA A 81 32.15 -10.09 -10.90
CA ALA A 81 31.85 -10.78 -12.16
C ALA A 81 31.90 -9.83 -13.36
N VAL A 82 31.30 -8.63 -13.22
CA VAL A 82 31.36 -7.58 -14.24
C VAL A 82 32.82 -7.15 -14.50
N ASN A 83 33.59 -6.92 -13.44
CA ASN A 83 34.98 -6.53 -13.53
C ASN A 83 35.85 -7.63 -14.19
N PHE A 84 35.64 -8.89 -13.83
CA PHE A 84 36.28 -10.05 -14.43
C PHE A 84 35.98 -10.15 -15.94
N MET A 85 34.74 -9.94 -16.34
CA MET A 85 34.35 -9.92 -17.76
C MET A 85 35.05 -8.83 -18.57
N PHE A 86 35.32 -7.65 -17.97
CA PHE A 86 36.05 -6.57 -18.59
C PHE A 86 37.57 -6.86 -18.66
N LEU A 87 38.15 -7.42 -17.60
CA LEU A 87 39.58 -7.67 -17.49
C LEU A 87 40.05 -8.83 -18.36
N THR A 88 39.31 -9.91 -18.49
CA THR A 88 39.61 -11.05 -19.36
C THR A 88 39.64 -10.67 -20.84
N ARG A 89 38.94 -9.59 -21.22
CA ARG A 89 38.93 -9.08 -22.59
C ARG A 89 40.15 -8.19 -22.94
N GLU A 90 40.75 -7.55 -21.93
CA GLU A 90 41.91 -6.66 -22.14
C GLU A 90 43.26 -7.33 -21.89
N ASN A 91 43.31 -8.66 -21.62
CA ASN A 91 44.54 -9.41 -21.27
C ASN A 91 45.40 -8.76 -20.16
N LYS A 92 44.78 -7.99 -19.27
CA LYS A 92 45.44 -7.38 -18.12
C LYS A 92 45.39 -8.31 -16.92
N VAL A 93 46.52 -8.96 -16.64
CA VAL A 93 46.71 -9.71 -15.39
C VAL A 93 46.89 -8.71 -14.26
N ILE A 94 45.92 -8.67 -13.32
CA ILE A 94 46.10 -7.90 -12.09
C ILE A 94 46.99 -8.68 -11.14
N SER A 95 48.17 -8.14 -10.85
CA SER A 95 49.01 -8.62 -9.75
C SER A 95 48.30 -8.45 -8.42
N HIS A 96 47.95 -9.57 -7.76
CA HIS A 96 47.45 -9.56 -6.39
C HIS A 96 48.56 -9.07 -5.46
N LYS A 97 48.51 -7.81 -5.03
CA LYS A 97 49.29 -7.34 -3.90
C LYS A 97 48.81 -8.11 -2.66
N GLN A 98 49.69 -8.88 -2.04
CA GLN A 98 49.38 -9.67 -0.84
C GLN A 98 48.73 -8.77 0.24
N MET A 99 47.48 -9.03 0.62
CA MET A 99 46.85 -8.42 1.78
C MET A 99 47.59 -8.92 3.04
N GLN A 100 48.29 -8.02 3.71
CA GLN A 100 48.89 -8.33 5.01
C GLN A 100 47.80 -8.68 6.00
N VAL A 101 47.82 -9.93 6.50
CA VAL A 101 46.90 -10.40 7.55
C VAL A 101 47.29 -9.72 8.86
N VAL A 102 46.47 -8.79 9.33
CA VAL A 102 46.62 -8.16 10.67
C VAL A 102 46.48 -9.21 11.73
N LYS A 103 47.53 -9.42 12.55
CA LYS A 103 47.53 -10.38 13.68
C LYS A 103 46.50 -9.99 14.73
N LYS A 104 45.52 -10.88 14.98
CA LYS A 104 44.38 -10.68 15.87
C LYS A 104 44.76 -10.87 17.34
N LYS A 105 44.76 -9.79 18.16
CA LYS A 105 45.02 -9.84 19.61
C LYS A 105 43.74 -9.96 20.49
N HIS A 106 42.52 -9.80 19.93
CA HIS A 106 41.25 -9.74 20.70
C HIS A 106 40.18 -10.75 20.25
N ARG A 107 40.59 -11.93 19.83
CA ARG A 107 39.68 -12.91 19.20
C ARG A 107 38.59 -13.43 20.18
N LYS A 108 38.91 -13.65 21.46
CA LYS A 108 37.95 -14.19 22.44
C LYS A 108 36.84 -13.20 22.80
N SER A 109 37.20 -11.95 23.12
CA SER A 109 36.21 -10.92 23.44
C SER A 109 35.26 -10.60 22.28
N PHE A 110 35.78 -10.64 21.06
CA PHE A 110 34.98 -10.46 19.85
C PHE A 110 33.90 -11.56 19.69
N TYR A 111 34.26 -12.83 19.86
CA TYR A 111 33.31 -13.95 19.82
C TYR A 111 32.28 -13.88 20.96
N VAL A 112 32.69 -13.50 22.18
CA VAL A 112 31.78 -13.33 23.32
C VAL A 112 30.73 -12.25 23.01
N ILE A 113 31.16 -11.09 22.46
CA ILE A 113 30.25 -10.00 22.10
C ILE A 113 29.28 -10.46 21.03
N ILE A 114 29.76 -11.11 19.95
CA ILE A 114 28.87 -11.60 18.87
C ILE A 114 27.85 -12.60 19.42
N THR A 115 28.31 -13.59 20.22
CA THR A 115 27.40 -14.60 20.80
C THR A 115 26.34 -13.94 21.69
N ALA A 116 26.73 -13.00 22.54
CA ALA A 116 25.81 -12.28 23.40
C ALA A 116 24.80 -11.46 22.57
N SER A 117 25.27 -10.78 21.51
CA SER A 117 24.39 -10.02 20.60
C SER A 117 23.38 -10.91 19.86
N VAL A 118 23.83 -12.07 19.38
CA VAL A 118 22.94 -13.04 18.71
C VAL A 118 21.90 -13.59 19.69
N LEU A 119 22.31 -13.97 20.91
CA LEU A 119 21.37 -14.44 21.92
C LEU A 119 20.36 -13.35 22.32
N ALA A 120 20.81 -12.12 22.50
CA ALA A 120 19.91 -10.99 22.73
C ALA A 120 18.92 -10.80 21.61
N LEU A 121 19.37 -10.89 20.34
CA LEU A 121 18.50 -10.75 19.18
C LEU A 121 17.46 -11.88 19.09
N ILE A 122 17.85 -13.13 19.36
CA ILE A 122 16.93 -14.27 19.45
C ILE A 122 15.85 -14.03 20.51
N THR A 123 16.26 -13.56 21.70
CA THR A 123 15.31 -13.27 22.78
C THR A 123 14.36 -12.15 22.41
N VAL A 124 14.86 -11.06 21.82
CA VAL A 124 14.06 -9.92 21.37
C VAL A 124 13.08 -10.36 20.27
N ASN A 125 13.55 -11.13 19.27
CA ASN A 125 12.69 -11.62 18.19
C ASN A 125 11.63 -12.60 18.71
N GLY A 126 11.97 -13.50 19.62
CA GLY A 126 11.01 -14.42 20.23
C GLY A 126 9.93 -13.67 21.00
N PHE A 127 10.33 -12.71 21.85
CA PHE A 127 9.40 -11.83 22.57
C PHE A 127 8.54 -10.99 21.60
N TYR A 128 9.15 -10.37 20.61
CA TYR A 128 8.45 -9.61 19.59
C TYR A 128 7.33 -10.43 18.92
N LEU A 129 7.61 -11.67 18.51
CA LEU A 129 6.61 -12.53 17.87
C LEU A 129 5.48 -12.97 18.82
N THR A 130 5.70 -12.99 20.15
CA THR A 130 4.62 -13.27 21.12
C THR A 130 3.76 -12.04 21.38
N GLU A 131 4.35 -10.85 21.36
CA GLU A 131 3.67 -9.59 21.67
C GLU A 131 3.03 -8.91 20.45
N ILE A 132 3.39 -9.35 19.21
CA ILE A 132 2.67 -8.86 18.03
C ILE A 132 1.20 -9.22 18.17
N THR A 133 0.41 -8.21 18.42
CA THR A 133 -1.05 -8.24 18.29
C THR A 133 -1.40 -7.40 17.09
N TYR A 134 -2.24 -7.94 16.23
CA TYR A 134 -2.82 -7.15 15.15
C TYR A 134 -3.68 -6.03 15.76
N SER A 135 -3.42 -4.79 15.34
CA SER A 135 -4.28 -3.66 15.67
C SER A 135 -5.50 -3.69 14.76
N ASP A 136 -6.68 -3.87 15.33
CA ASP A 136 -7.97 -3.91 14.60
C ASP A 136 -8.42 -2.50 14.13
N ASN A 137 -7.49 -1.57 14.00
CA ASN A 137 -7.80 -0.17 13.75
C ASN A 137 -7.78 0.22 12.28
N THR A 138 -7.26 -0.65 11.37
CA THR A 138 -7.24 -0.34 9.94
C THR A 138 -8.64 -0.31 9.37
N GLN A 139 -9.10 0.87 8.94
CA GLN A 139 -10.38 1.06 8.31
C GLN A 139 -10.42 0.44 6.92
N ILE A 140 -11.49 -0.26 6.59
CA ILE A 140 -11.74 -0.82 5.26
C ILE A 140 -12.68 0.10 4.51
N ILE A 141 -12.18 0.71 3.43
CA ILE A 141 -12.89 1.70 2.61
C ILE A 141 -13.13 1.08 1.24
N ALA A 142 -14.41 0.87 0.88
CA ALA A 142 -14.76 0.31 -0.42
C ALA A 142 -14.60 1.35 -1.53
N HIS A 143 -13.67 1.13 -2.46
CA HIS A 143 -13.36 2.02 -3.58
C HIS A 143 -14.53 2.07 -4.57
N ARG A 144 -15.24 3.20 -4.61
CA ARG A 144 -16.45 3.43 -5.44
C ARG A 144 -17.59 2.46 -5.17
N GLY A 145 -17.66 1.93 -3.93
CA GLY A 145 -18.64 0.93 -3.53
C GLY A 145 -18.19 -0.51 -3.79
N LEU A 146 -19.14 -1.46 -3.71
CA LEU A 146 -18.88 -2.89 -3.91
C LEU A 146 -19.11 -3.26 -5.38
N LYS A 147 -18.05 -3.56 -6.12
CA LYS A 147 -18.08 -3.88 -7.55
C LYS A 147 -18.85 -5.18 -7.88
N SER A 148 -18.90 -6.13 -6.96
CA SER A 148 -19.68 -7.37 -7.10
C SER A 148 -21.19 -7.15 -7.00
N ALA A 149 -21.64 -5.98 -6.53
CA ALA A 149 -23.05 -5.64 -6.34
C ALA A 149 -23.61 -4.66 -7.38
N GLY A 150 -22.76 -3.93 -8.12
CA GLY A 150 -23.22 -2.93 -9.09
C GLY A 150 -22.10 -2.17 -9.78
N VAL A 151 -22.51 -1.24 -10.63
CA VAL A 151 -21.61 -0.31 -11.31
C VAL A 151 -20.89 0.56 -10.28
N GLU A 152 -19.61 0.88 -10.48
CA GLU A 152 -18.87 1.81 -9.61
C GLU A 152 -19.64 3.12 -9.43
N ASN A 153 -19.59 3.71 -8.24
CA ASN A 153 -20.26 4.98 -7.93
C ASN A 153 -21.80 4.95 -8.07
N SER A 154 -22.43 3.78 -8.12
CA SER A 154 -23.89 3.61 -8.18
C SER A 154 -24.51 3.40 -6.82
N LEU A 155 -25.83 3.54 -6.73
CA LEU A 155 -26.58 3.25 -5.50
C LEU A 155 -26.53 1.73 -5.18
N GLU A 156 -26.46 0.87 -6.18
CA GLU A 156 -26.35 -0.58 -6.01
C GLU A 156 -25.02 -0.97 -5.38
N SER A 157 -23.89 -0.39 -5.86
CA SER A 157 -22.56 -0.65 -5.29
C SER A 157 -22.44 -0.08 -3.86
N LEU A 158 -23.03 1.09 -3.59
CA LEU A 158 -23.14 1.66 -2.23
C LEU A 158 -23.90 0.72 -1.30
N HIS A 159 -25.07 0.25 -1.74
CA HIS A 159 -25.90 -0.66 -0.94
C HIS A 159 -25.20 -1.99 -0.69
N GLY A 160 -24.49 -2.52 -1.69
CA GLY A 160 -23.66 -3.72 -1.53
C GLY A 160 -22.60 -3.55 -0.45
N ALA A 161 -21.85 -2.45 -0.50
CA ALA A 161 -20.82 -2.12 0.49
C ALA A 161 -21.40 -1.93 1.91
N ALA A 162 -22.55 -1.25 2.02
CA ALA A 162 -23.25 -1.10 3.29
C ALA A 162 -23.68 -2.45 3.88
N LYS A 163 -24.15 -3.38 3.05
CA LYS A 163 -24.57 -4.73 3.49
C LYS A 163 -23.44 -5.57 4.06
N ILE A 164 -22.24 -5.48 3.50
CA ILE A 164 -21.07 -6.22 4.00
C ILE A 164 -20.46 -5.55 5.24
N GLY A 165 -20.80 -4.27 5.52
CA GLY A 165 -20.40 -3.59 6.75
C GLY A 165 -19.00 -3.02 6.72
N VAL A 166 -18.53 -2.46 5.60
CA VAL A 166 -17.28 -1.69 5.52
C VAL A 166 -17.36 -0.41 6.36
N ASP A 167 -16.23 0.17 6.74
CA ASP A 167 -16.20 1.39 7.56
C ASP A 167 -16.65 2.62 6.76
N PHE A 168 -16.20 2.73 5.51
CA PHE A 168 -16.56 3.80 4.58
C PHE A 168 -16.75 3.28 3.16
N VAL A 169 -17.54 4.02 2.38
CA VAL A 169 -17.53 3.91 0.92
C VAL A 169 -16.85 5.15 0.36
N GLU A 170 -15.77 4.94 -0.39
CA GLU A 170 -15.15 6.00 -1.16
C GLU A 170 -15.95 6.23 -2.44
N MET A 171 -16.11 7.49 -2.84
CA MET A 171 -16.86 7.88 -4.03
C MET A 171 -16.39 9.24 -4.57
N ASP A 172 -16.54 9.42 -5.88
CA ASP A 172 -16.06 10.59 -6.61
C ASP A 172 -17.17 11.58 -6.90
N VAL A 173 -16.96 12.88 -6.71
CA VAL A 173 -17.93 13.93 -7.07
C VAL A 173 -17.38 14.90 -8.11
N LEU A 174 -18.22 15.24 -9.08
CA LEU A 174 -17.94 16.19 -10.15
C LEU A 174 -19.07 17.23 -10.26
N GLU A 175 -18.69 18.49 -10.54
CA GLU A 175 -19.65 19.58 -10.81
C GLU A 175 -20.25 19.44 -12.21
N THR A 176 -21.57 19.65 -12.31
CA THR A 176 -22.33 19.65 -13.55
C THR A 176 -22.39 21.05 -14.17
N LYS A 177 -22.96 21.15 -15.38
CA LYS A 177 -23.16 22.44 -16.10
C LYS A 177 -24.00 23.45 -15.30
N ASP A 178 -24.98 22.98 -14.54
CA ASP A 178 -25.90 23.77 -13.72
C ASP A 178 -25.46 23.85 -12.26
N HIS A 179 -24.14 23.66 -12.02
CA HIS A 179 -23.49 23.80 -10.71
C HIS A 179 -24.05 22.88 -9.60
N GLN A 180 -24.63 21.74 -10.01
CA GLN A 180 -24.99 20.65 -9.15
C GLN A 180 -23.86 19.62 -9.08
N PHE A 181 -23.99 18.56 -8.29
CA PHE A 181 -22.96 17.54 -8.15
C PHE A 181 -23.51 16.15 -8.47
N VAL A 182 -22.74 15.40 -9.25
CA VAL A 182 -22.99 13.99 -9.54
C VAL A 182 -21.90 13.11 -8.97
N VAL A 183 -22.26 11.85 -8.69
CA VAL A 183 -21.32 10.82 -8.25
C VAL A 183 -20.84 10.06 -9.48
N PHE A 184 -19.64 10.38 -9.93
CA PHE A 184 -19.04 9.79 -11.12
C PHE A 184 -17.53 10.05 -11.16
N HIS A 185 -16.74 9.07 -11.62
CA HIS A 185 -15.28 9.19 -11.63
C HIS A 185 -14.73 9.99 -12.81
N ASP A 186 -15.15 9.62 -14.03
CA ASP A 186 -14.55 10.16 -15.24
C ASP A 186 -15.12 11.54 -15.58
N THR A 187 -14.30 12.41 -16.12
CA THR A 187 -14.77 13.71 -16.64
C THR A 187 -15.62 13.57 -17.92
N ASN A 188 -15.59 12.39 -18.59
CA ASN A 188 -16.28 12.09 -19.84
C ASN A 188 -17.03 10.76 -19.76
N LEU A 189 -18.23 10.71 -20.31
CA LEU A 189 -19.14 9.55 -20.27
C LEU A 189 -18.74 8.37 -21.17
N ARG A 190 -17.66 8.48 -21.96
CA ARG A 190 -17.31 7.50 -23.00
C ARG A 190 -17.11 6.09 -22.45
N ARG A 191 -16.38 5.93 -21.34
CA ARG A 191 -16.05 4.61 -20.78
C ARG A 191 -17.30 3.86 -20.30
N MET A 192 -18.18 4.55 -19.58
CA MET A 192 -19.29 3.91 -18.87
C MET A 192 -20.61 3.94 -19.66
N ALA A 193 -20.79 4.92 -20.55
CA ALA A 193 -22.04 5.08 -21.29
C ALA A 193 -21.86 5.04 -22.82
N GLY A 194 -20.64 5.02 -23.35
CA GLY A 194 -20.38 5.11 -24.80
C GLY A 194 -20.63 6.49 -25.40
N ILE A 195 -20.93 7.50 -24.58
CA ILE A 195 -21.30 8.86 -25.01
C ILE A 195 -20.07 9.76 -24.90
N ASN A 196 -19.68 10.41 -26.00
CA ASN A 196 -18.55 11.34 -25.95
C ASN A 196 -19.02 12.76 -25.56
N ARG A 197 -19.41 12.93 -24.30
CA ARG A 197 -19.76 14.22 -23.69
C ARG A 197 -19.13 14.30 -22.29
N ASN A 198 -18.74 15.50 -21.88
CA ASN A 198 -18.18 15.71 -20.56
C ASN A 198 -19.30 15.99 -19.55
N ILE A 199 -19.06 15.63 -18.30
CA ILE A 199 -19.98 15.87 -17.18
C ILE A 199 -20.33 17.36 -17.08
N ARG A 200 -19.34 18.25 -17.13
CA ARG A 200 -19.50 19.71 -17.03
C ARG A 200 -20.31 20.35 -18.20
N ASP A 201 -20.54 19.62 -19.27
CA ASP A 201 -21.31 20.10 -20.43
C ASP A 201 -22.80 19.72 -20.37
N MET A 202 -23.19 18.99 -19.30
CA MET A 202 -24.54 18.47 -19.08
C MET A 202 -25.11 18.92 -17.73
N THR A 203 -26.43 19.15 -17.72
CA THR A 203 -27.13 19.41 -16.44
C THR A 203 -27.31 18.14 -15.63
N LEU A 204 -27.58 18.29 -14.33
CA LEU A 204 -27.88 17.17 -13.45
C LEU A 204 -29.05 16.33 -14.01
N ALA A 205 -30.15 16.98 -14.42
CA ALA A 205 -31.33 16.30 -14.98
C ALA A 205 -31.06 15.53 -16.29
N GLU A 206 -30.03 15.92 -17.07
CA GLU A 206 -29.58 15.17 -18.24
C GLU A 206 -28.73 13.97 -17.81
N LEU A 207 -27.84 14.13 -16.80
CA LEU A 207 -26.91 13.10 -16.33
C LEU A 207 -27.62 11.96 -15.62
N GLU A 208 -28.62 12.23 -14.78
CA GLU A 208 -29.43 11.21 -14.09
C GLU A 208 -30.16 10.27 -15.05
N LYS A 209 -30.40 10.69 -16.30
CA LYS A 209 -31.01 9.84 -17.35
C LYS A 209 -30.01 8.98 -18.11
N VAL A 210 -28.72 9.21 -17.88
CA VAL A 210 -27.67 8.45 -18.57
C VAL A 210 -27.56 7.05 -17.98
N THR A 211 -27.71 6.05 -18.83
CA THR A 211 -27.45 4.66 -18.47
C THR A 211 -25.97 4.37 -18.54
N ILE A 212 -25.39 3.92 -17.44
CA ILE A 212 -24.01 3.48 -17.33
C ILE A 212 -23.93 1.96 -17.19
N ARG A 213 -22.83 1.36 -17.69
CA ARG A 213 -22.63 -0.10 -17.69
C ARG A 213 -21.21 -0.45 -17.35
N GLN A 214 -21.05 -1.49 -16.52
CA GLN A 214 -19.77 -2.05 -16.14
C GLN A 214 -19.96 -3.51 -15.70
N ASP A 215 -19.10 -4.42 -16.17
CA ASP A 215 -19.02 -5.82 -15.72
C ASP A 215 -20.37 -6.57 -15.71
N GLY A 216 -21.25 -6.27 -16.68
CA GLY A 216 -22.58 -6.87 -16.80
C GLY A 216 -23.68 -6.17 -15.99
N PHE A 217 -23.33 -5.21 -15.13
CA PHE A 217 -24.29 -4.39 -14.42
C PHE A 217 -24.72 -3.17 -15.24
N THR A 218 -25.89 -2.64 -14.90
CA THR A 218 -26.44 -1.42 -15.49
C THR A 218 -27.03 -0.57 -14.39
N SER A 219 -26.75 0.75 -14.41
CA SER A 219 -27.28 1.72 -13.46
C SER A 219 -27.45 3.09 -14.12
N THR A 220 -27.79 4.11 -13.34
CA THR A 220 -27.80 5.52 -13.73
C THR A 220 -26.84 6.29 -12.83
N ILE A 221 -26.49 7.52 -13.25
CA ILE A 221 -25.60 8.41 -12.48
C ILE A 221 -26.42 9.09 -11.39
N PRO A 222 -26.13 8.88 -10.09
CA PRO A 222 -26.87 9.54 -9.00
C PRO A 222 -26.33 10.96 -8.77
N SER A 223 -27.19 11.84 -8.24
CA SER A 223 -26.75 13.10 -7.66
C SER A 223 -26.03 12.86 -6.33
N LEU A 224 -25.18 13.81 -5.89
CA LEU A 224 -24.55 13.78 -4.59
C LEU A 224 -25.59 13.72 -3.46
N GLU A 225 -26.64 14.54 -3.54
CA GLU A 225 -27.70 14.55 -2.54
C GLU A 225 -28.39 13.18 -2.41
N THR A 226 -28.81 12.59 -3.54
CA THR A 226 -29.41 11.25 -3.56
C THR A 226 -28.47 10.20 -2.96
N TYR A 227 -27.19 10.29 -3.24
CA TYR A 227 -26.19 9.33 -2.73
C TYR A 227 -26.05 9.46 -1.21
N ILE A 228 -25.95 10.68 -0.67
CA ILE A 228 -25.89 10.95 0.77
C ILE A 228 -27.17 10.45 1.47
N GLU A 229 -28.35 10.72 0.90
CA GLU A 229 -29.62 10.24 1.47
C GLU A 229 -29.66 8.71 1.61
N HIS A 230 -29.18 8.00 0.58
CA HIS A 230 -29.11 6.55 0.59
C HIS A 230 -28.04 6.03 1.55
N ALA A 231 -26.87 6.68 1.63
CA ALA A 231 -25.85 6.35 2.60
C ALA A 231 -26.35 6.46 4.04
N LYS A 232 -27.05 7.56 4.39
CA LYS A 232 -27.71 7.74 5.69
C LYS A 232 -28.77 6.67 5.96
N LYS A 233 -29.60 6.35 4.94
CA LYS A 233 -30.64 5.32 5.07
C LYS A 233 -30.04 3.93 5.36
N TRP A 234 -28.88 3.62 4.81
CA TRP A 234 -28.22 2.34 4.98
C TRP A 234 -27.16 2.36 6.11
N ASN A 235 -27.05 3.48 6.82
CA ASN A 235 -26.12 3.68 7.94
C ASN A 235 -24.66 3.36 7.55
N ILE A 236 -24.22 3.94 6.44
CA ILE A 236 -22.84 3.83 5.95
C ILE A 236 -22.23 5.23 5.79
N ASN A 237 -20.99 5.40 6.23
CA ASN A 237 -20.26 6.64 6.08
C ASN A 237 -19.56 6.72 4.72
N LEU A 238 -19.33 7.94 4.25
CA LEU A 238 -18.70 8.19 2.96
C LEU A 238 -17.32 8.82 3.13
N ASN A 239 -16.39 8.39 2.24
CA ASN A 239 -15.16 9.09 1.94
C ASN A 239 -15.34 9.77 0.58
N ILE A 240 -15.59 11.09 0.59
CA ILE A 240 -15.97 11.85 -0.63
C ILE A 240 -14.71 12.44 -1.28
N GLU A 241 -14.34 11.94 -2.47
CA GLU A 241 -13.32 12.59 -3.29
C GLU A 241 -13.91 13.76 -4.07
N ILE A 242 -13.46 14.98 -3.73
CA ILE A 242 -13.83 16.22 -4.43
C ILE A 242 -12.88 16.39 -5.62
N LYS A 243 -13.39 16.06 -6.82
CA LYS A 243 -12.61 16.12 -8.07
C LYS A 243 -12.74 17.45 -8.76
N THR A 244 -11.65 17.89 -9.36
CA THR A 244 -11.62 19.04 -10.27
C THR A 244 -11.29 18.60 -11.69
N HIS A 245 -11.96 19.15 -12.67
CA HIS A 245 -11.74 18.88 -14.10
C HIS A 245 -11.27 20.12 -14.88
N GLY A 246 -11.07 21.25 -14.16
CA GLY A 246 -10.75 22.56 -14.73
C GLY A 246 -11.97 23.29 -15.30
N GLY A 247 -12.17 24.51 -14.87
CA GLY A 247 -13.32 25.34 -15.24
C GLY A 247 -14.55 25.15 -14.35
N GLU A 248 -14.33 24.71 -13.09
CA GLU A 248 -15.33 24.74 -12.03
C GLU A 248 -15.87 26.16 -11.83
N SER A 249 -17.12 26.27 -11.35
CA SER A 249 -17.73 27.55 -11.00
C SER A 249 -16.94 28.28 -9.90
N LYS A 250 -17.11 29.56 -9.79
CA LYS A 250 -16.49 30.34 -8.72
C LYS A 250 -16.98 29.91 -7.35
N ASP A 251 -18.23 29.44 -7.30
CA ASP A 251 -18.91 29.03 -6.07
C ASP A 251 -18.86 27.51 -5.86
N PHE A 252 -18.06 26.79 -6.64
CA PHE A 252 -17.94 25.32 -6.62
C PHE A 252 -17.84 24.76 -5.20
N LEU A 253 -16.89 25.25 -4.41
CA LEU A 253 -16.68 24.75 -3.06
C LEU A 253 -17.80 25.16 -2.12
N ALA A 254 -18.33 26.40 -2.25
CA ALA A 254 -19.46 26.84 -1.45
C ALA A 254 -20.75 26.03 -1.72
N ASN A 255 -21.02 25.71 -2.97
CA ASN A 255 -22.15 24.87 -3.37
C ASN A 255 -22.00 23.44 -2.80
N PHE A 256 -20.78 22.88 -2.83
CA PHE A 256 -20.51 21.58 -2.23
C PHE A 256 -20.71 21.60 -0.71
N GLU A 257 -20.14 22.59 -0.02
CA GLU A 257 -20.26 22.79 1.41
C GLU A 257 -21.70 22.98 1.87
N GLU A 258 -22.52 23.67 1.08
CA GLU A 258 -23.97 23.84 1.33
C GLU A 258 -24.70 22.48 1.38
N ILE A 259 -24.39 21.59 0.43
CA ILE A 259 -24.97 20.23 0.41
C ILE A 259 -24.54 19.44 1.66
N VAL A 260 -23.27 19.47 2.00
CA VAL A 260 -22.71 18.79 3.18
C VAL A 260 -23.43 19.26 4.46
N GLN A 261 -23.57 20.58 4.65
CA GLN A 261 -24.25 21.19 5.80
C GLN A 261 -25.75 20.89 5.81
N LYS A 262 -26.42 20.97 4.66
CA LYS A 262 -27.85 20.64 4.52
C LYS A 262 -28.15 19.22 5.01
N HIS A 263 -27.25 18.29 4.76
CA HIS A 263 -27.42 16.89 5.17
C HIS A 263 -26.84 16.59 6.57
N GLY A 264 -26.09 17.53 7.18
CA GLY A 264 -25.50 17.41 8.53
C GLY A 264 -24.47 16.30 8.63
N VAL A 265 -23.62 16.14 7.60
CA VAL A 265 -22.65 15.04 7.51
C VAL A 265 -21.19 15.50 7.64
N GLU A 266 -20.96 16.73 8.10
CA GLU A 266 -19.65 17.35 8.21
C GLU A 266 -18.69 16.58 9.13
N ARG A 267 -19.20 15.89 10.14
CA ARG A 267 -18.41 15.17 11.15
C ARG A 267 -18.35 13.66 10.93
N ASP A 268 -19.40 13.12 10.31
CA ASP A 268 -19.54 11.68 10.16
C ASP A 268 -18.79 11.17 8.90
N TYR A 269 -18.70 12.01 7.87
CA TYR A 269 -18.01 11.69 6.64
C TYR A 269 -16.58 12.22 6.64
N ILE A 270 -15.73 11.64 5.79
CA ILE A 270 -14.41 12.14 5.50
C ILE A 270 -14.35 12.62 4.05
N TYR A 271 -13.48 13.60 3.79
CA TYR A 271 -13.39 14.28 2.51
C TYR A 271 -11.96 14.23 2.02
N GLN A 272 -11.76 14.07 0.73
CA GLN A 272 -10.42 14.04 0.16
C GLN A 272 -10.37 14.72 -1.21
N SER A 273 -9.20 15.17 -1.61
CA SER A 273 -8.98 15.74 -2.95
C SER A 273 -7.52 15.65 -3.36
N LEU A 274 -7.28 15.52 -4.67
CA LEU A 274 -5.98 15.76 -5.31
C LEU A 274 -5.62 17.25 -5.36
N ASN A 275 -6.61 18.14 -5.19
CA ASN A 275 -6.41 19.58 -5.22
C ASN A 275 -6.10 20.11 -3.82
N ARG A 276 -4.83 20.44 -3.59
CA ARG A 276 -4.34 20.97 -2.33
C ARG A 276 -5.13 22.21 -1.85
N ASN A 277 -5.47 23.12 -2.76
CA ASN A 277 -6.18 24.34 -2.39
C ASN A 277 -7.57 24.04 -1.83
N ILE A 278 -8.27 23.02 -2.38
CA ILE A 278 -9.56 22.56 -1.84
C ILE A 278 -9.37 22.04 -0.41
N VAL A 279 -8.41 21.15 -0.19
CA VAL A 279 -8.13 20.55 1.12
C VAL A 279 -7.84 21.66 2.16
N GLU A 280 -6.90 22.56 1.86
CA GLU A 280 -6.51 23.63 2.77
C GLU A 280 -7.66 24.64 3.00
N THR A 281 -8.46 24.94 1.97
CA THR A 281 -9.61 25.85 2.10
C THR A 281 -10.72 25.24 2.98
N ILE A 282 -11.05 23.97 2.80
CA ILE A 282 -12.03 23.28 3.67
C ILE A 282 -11.52 23.27 5.11
N LYS A 283 -10.25 22.95 5.30
CA LYS A 283 -9.64 22.89 6.63
C LYS A 283 -9.62 24.24 7.35
N GLU A 284 -9.42 25.33 6.61
CA GLU A 284 -9.49 26.70 7.15
C GLU A 284 -10.93 27.11 7.51
N ARG A 285 -11.91 26.80 6.65
CA ARG A 285 -13.32 27.19 6.87
C ARG A 285 -14.02 26.33 7.89
N TYR A 286 -13.74 25.02 7.87
CA TYR A 286 -14.43 24.00 8.67
C TYR A 286 -13.42 23.09 9.39
N PRO A 287 -12.74 23.60 10.45
CA PRO A 287 -11.70 22.84 11.16
C PRO A 287 -12.17 21.51 11.75
N THR A 288 -13.48 21.33 11.89
CA THR A 288 -14.10 20.09 12.40
C THR A 288 -14.33 19.03 11.31
N MET A 289 -14.29 19.40 10.03
CA MET A 289 -14.35 18.45 8.93
C MET A 289 -13.01 17.70 8.82
N ARG A 290 -13.10 16.40 8.69
CA ARG A 290 -11.92 15.55 8.51
C ARG A 290 -11.57 15.45 7.03
N VAL A 291 -10.45 16.11 6.64
CA VAL A 291 -10.08 16.30 5.23
C VAL A 291 -8.69 15.76 4.93
N GLY A 292 -8.58 14.96 3.87
CA GLY A 292 -7.35 14.33 3.40
C GLY A 292 -6.84 14.87 2.07
N PHE A 293 -5.52 14.76 1.89
CA PHE A 293 -4.85 15.09 0.63
C PHE A 293 -4.40 13.81 -0.08
N ILE A 294 -4.84 13.65 -1.34
CA ILE A 294 -4.45 12.49 -2.17
C ILE A 294 -3.11 12.80 -2.85
N VAL A 295 -2.14 11.92 -2.66
CA VAL A 295 -0.82 11.98 -3.28
C VAL A 295 -0.66 10.76 -4.20
N PRO A 296 -0.85 10.91 -5.52
CA PRO A 296 -0.85 9.77 -6.44
C PRO A 296 0.53 9.14 -6.61
N LEU A 297 1.60 9.92 -6.41
CA LEU A 297 2.97 9.43 -6.48
C LEU A 297 3.86 10.25 -5.57
N ASN A 298 4.57 9.58 -4.66
CA ASN A 298 5.52 10.22 -3.76
C ASN A 298 6.81 9.42 -3.64
N PHE A 299 7.95 10.10 -3.81
CA PHE A 299 9.26 9.54 -3.60
C PHE A 299 10.01 10.41 -2.57
N GLY A 300 10.20 9.88 -1.38
CA GLY A 300 10.99 10.53 -0.34
C GLY A 300 10.16 11.10 0.80
N ASN A 301 10.20 12.42 1.02
CA ASN A 301 9.51 13.04 2.15
C ASN A 301 8.03 13.28 1.86
N LEU A 302 7.22 13.11 2.91
CA LEU A 302 5.81 13.45 2.85
C LEU A 302 5.62 14.93 2.55
N VAL A 303 4.69 15.23 1.64
CA VAL A 303 4.31 16.59 1.25
C VAL A 303 3.84 17.38 2.48
N ASN A 304 4.20 18.65 2.57
CA ASN A 304 3.73 19.53 3.66
C ASN A 304 2.38 20.14 3.26
N VAL A 305 1.30 19.69 3.90
CA VAL A 305 -0.09 20.12 3.65
C VAL A 305 -0.84 20.19 4.97
N ASN A 306 -1.78 21.11 5.10
CA ASN A 306 -2.68 21.18 6.24
C ASN A 306 -3.88 20.25 5.99
N ALA A 307 -3.78 19.02 6.46
CA ALA A 307 -4.77 17.95 6.29
C ALA A 307 -4.82 17.08 7.55
N ASP A 308 -5.92 16.33 7.73
CA ASP A 308 -6.06 15.38 8.85
C ASP A 308 -5.52 14.00 8.48
N PHE A 309 -5.52 13.67 7.19
CA PHE A 309 -4.98 12.41 6.69
C PHE A 309 -4.36 12.57 5.30
N ILE A 310 -3.50 11.63 4.96
CA ILE A 310 -2.88 11.52 3.64
C ILE A 310 -3.34 10.22 3.00
N VAL A 311 -3.66 10.28 1.72
CA VAL A 311 -4.01 9.12 0.90
C VAL A 311 -2.89 8.92 -0.11
N ILE A 312 -2.17 7.81 -0.01
CA ILE A 312 -1.04 7.52 -0.90
C ILE A 312 -1.32 6.30 -1.75
N GLU A 313 -0.79 6.31 -2.95
CA GLU A 313 -0.79 5.16 -3.83
C GLU A 313 0.12 4.07 -3.25
N GLU A 314 -0.28 2.79 -3.40
CA GLU A 314 0.40 1.61 -2.85
C GLU A 314 1.91 1.62 -3.09
N PHE A 315 2.33 1.99 -4.31
CA PHE A 315 3.73 2.04 -4.70
C PHE A 315 4.55 3.12 -3.96
N SER A 316 3.88 4.14 -3.43
CA SER A 316 4.50 5.25 -2.68
C SER A 316 4.69 4.94 -1.20
N PHE A 317 4.13 3.83 -0.70
CA PHE A 317 4.21 3.48 0.72
C PHE A 317 5.64 3.15 1.15
N SER A 318 6.03 3.66 2.31
CA SER A 318 7.23 3.24 3.03
C SER A 318 7.07 3.50 4.54
N ALA A 319 7.80 2.74 5.35
CA ALA A 319 7.83 2.96 6.80
C ALA A 319 8.29 4.39 7.17
N SER A 320 9.07 5.03 6.31
CA SER A 320 9.48 6.44 6.48
C SER A 320 8.31 7.40 6.32
N ILE A 321 7.47 7.20 5.29
CA ILE A 321 6.27 8.03 5.05
C ILE A 321 5.27 7.84 6.19
N GLN A 322 5.02 6.61 6.61
CA GLN A 322 4.13 6.31 7.73
C GLN A 322 4.59 7.01 9.02
N ARG A 323 5.87 6.93 9.36
CA ARG A 323 6.42 7.64 10.51
C ARG A 323 6.24 9.16 10.39
N GLN A 324 6.50 9.75 9.22
CA GLN A 324 6.30 11.18 8.98
C GLN A 324 4.83 11.60 9.11
N ALA A 325 3.88 10.77 8.70
CA ALA A 325 2.44 11.01 8.91
C ALA A 325 2.12 11.03 10.41
N ARG A 326 2.54 10.01 11.15
CA ARG A 326 2.37 9.93 12.63
C ARG A 326 3.02 11.10 13.37
N GLU A 327 4.23 11.52 13.00
CA GLU A 327 4.92 12.68 13.58
C GLU A 327 4.16 14.00 13.37
N ARG A 328 3.30 14.07 12.34
CA ARG A 328 2.45 15.22 12.03
C ARG A 328 1.00 15.06 12.51
N ASN A 329 0.69 13.97 13.25
CA ASN A 329 -0.66 13.60 13.67
C ASN A 329 -1.65 13.49 12.49
N MET A 330 -1.20 12.96 11.37
CA MET A 330 -2.01 12.67 10.20
C MET A 330 -2.20 11.16 10.07
N ASP A 331 -3.43 10.73 9.81
CA ASP A 331 -3.68 9.35 9.45
C ASP A 331 -3.16 9.05 8.03
N LEU A 332 -2.80 7.80 7.79
CA LEU A 332 -2.31 7.33 6.50
C LEU A 332 -3.24 6.28 5.91
N LEU A 333 -3.87 6.63 4.79
CA LEU A 333 -4.66 5.72 3.98
C LEU A 333 -3.86 5.27 2.76
N VAL A 334 -3.99 3.99 2.37
CA VAL A 334 -3.29 3.43 1.20
C VAL A 334 -4.32 3.00 0.15
N TRP A 335 -4.10 3.36 -1.13
CA TRP A 335 -4.94 3.03 -2.28
C TRP A 335 -4.10 2.64 -3.50
N THR A 336 -4.58 1.85 -4.46
CA THR A 336 -5.80 1.07 -4.41
C THR A 336 -5.42 -0.37 -4.16
N ILE A 337 -5.92 -0.94 -3.08
CA ILE A 337 -5.62 -2.33 -2.72
C ILE A 337 -6.51 -3.26 -3.56
N THR A 338 -5.86 -4.18 -4.28
CA THR A 338 -6.51 -5.08 -5.25
C THR A 338 -6.26 -6.56 -4.98
N THR A 339 -5.42 -6.90 -3.98
CA THR A 339 -5.14 -8.30 -3.62
C THR A 339 -5.22 -8.52 -2.11
N PRO A 340 -5.60 -9.72 -1.66
CA PRO A 340 -5.61 -10.07 -0.23
C PRO A 340 -4.24 -9.94 0.43
N GLU A 341 -3.16 -10.25 -0.31
CA GLU A 341 -1.78 -10.15 0.18
C GLU A 341 -1.41 -8.68 0.46
N ALA A 342 -1.80 -7.76 -0.44
CA ALA A 342 -1.59 -6.34 -0.23
C ALA A 342 -2.43 -5.84 0.97
N ALA A 343 -3.70 -6.25 1.09
CA ALA A 343 -4.52 -5.93 2.24
C ALA A 343 -3.85 -6.38 3.55
N ARG A 344 -3.39 -7.64 3.61
CA ARG A 344 -2.66 -8.18 4.76
C ARG A 344 -1.40 -7.38 5.09
N LYS A 345 -0.59 -7.07 4.07
CA LYS A 345 0.64 -6.29 4.22
C LYS A 345 0.39 -4.94 4.89
N TYR A 346 -0.59 -4.19 4.43
CA TYR A 346 -0.86 -2.85 4.96
C TYR A 346 -1.57 -2.88 6.32
N MET A 347 -2.41 -3.87 6.58
CA MET A 347 -2.98 -4.10 7.91
C MET A 347 -1.90 -4.47 8.93
N LEU A 348 -0.93 -5.32 8.56
CA LEU A 348 0.24 -5.64 9.41
C LEU A 348 1.18 -4.44 9.60
N ALA A 349 1.27 -3.55 8.64
CA ALA A 349 2.01 -2.30 8.76
C ALA A 349 1.28 -1.28 9.64
N ASP A 350 0.06 -1.58 10.11
CA ASP A 350 -0.74 -0.72 10.98
C ASP A 350 -0.99 0.66 10.34
N VAL A 351 -1.44 0.66 9.07
CA VAL A 351 -1.94 1.86 8.42
C VAL A 351 -3.35 2.17 8.93
N ASP A 352 -3.75 3.44 8.94
CA ASP A 352 -5.03 3.86 9.50
C ASP A 352 -6.23 3.43 8.64
N GLY A 353 -6.01 3.21 7.32
CA GLY A 353 -7.03 2.67 6.45
C GLY A 353 -6.51 2.20 5.10
N ILE A 354 -7.29 1.36 4.44
CA ILE A 354 -7.06 0.89 3.07
C ILE A 354 -8.29 1.20 2.21
N ILE A 355 -8.06 1.78 1.03
CA ILE A 355 -9.09 1.96 0.01
C ILE A 355 -8.93 0.81 -0.98
N THR A 356 -9.96 -0.04 -1.09
CA THR A 356 -9.84 -1.33 -1.76
C THR A 356 -10.94 -1.62 -2.77
N GLU A 357 -10.60 -2.33 -3.84
CA GLU A 357 -11.54 -2.89 -4.81
C GLU A 357 -12.09 -4.27 -4.42
N ILE A 358 -11.54 -4.87 -3.35
CA ILE A 358 -11.89 -6.21 -2.86
C ILE A 358 -12.28 -6.15 -1.36
N PRO A 359 -13.28 -5.35 -0.97
CA PRO A 359 -13.58 -5.14 0.45
C PRO A 359 -14.01 -6.43 1.16
N GLU A 360 -14.70 -7.36 0.51
CA GLU A 360 -15.10 -8.65 1.09
C GLU A 360 -13.88 -9.49 1.50
N GLU A 361 -12.91 -9.60 0.60
CA GLU A 361 -11.66 -10.31 0.86
C GLU A 361 -10.79 -9.58 1.90
N ALA A 362 -10.77 -8.25 1.86
CA ALA A 362 -10.04 -7.44 2.85
C ALA A 362 -10.63 -7.63 4.27
N MET A 363 -11.95 -7.66 4.42
CA MET A 363 -12.62 -7.95 5.70
C MET A 363 -12.30 -9.36 6.20
N LYS A 364 -12.24 -10.34 5.28
CA LYS A 364 -11.83 -11.70 5.64
C LYS A 364 -10.37 -11.74 6.11
N VAL A 365 -9.48 -11.05 5.42
CA VAL A 365 -8.06 -10.92 5.85
C VAL A 365 -7.98 -10.30 7.24
N GLN A 366 -8.78 -9.27 7.53
CA GLN A 366 -8.84 -8.63 8.85
C GLN A 366 -9.32 -9.60 9.92
N GLU A 367 -10.36 -10.38 9.63
CA GLU A 367 -10.86 -11.42 10.53
C GLU A 367 -9.84 -12.53 10.76
N ASP A 368 -9.17 -13.00 9.70
CA ASP A 368 -8.11 -14.01 9.79
C ASP A 368 -6.94 -13.50 10.65
N LEU A 369 -6.50 -12.25 10.48
CA LEU A 369 -5.46 -11.62 11.31
C LEU A 369 -5.86 -11.53 12.79
N ARG A 370 -7.13 -11.24 13.06
CA ARG A 370 -7.67 -11.16 14.43
C ARG A 370 -7.69 -12.53 15.12
N ASN A 371 -8.04 -13.55 14.38
CA ASN A 371 -8.24 -14.92 14.91
C ASN A 371 -6.96 -15.74 14.93
N ASP A 372 -6.00 -15.48 14.04
CA ASP A 372 -4.78 -16.25 13.91
C ASP A 372 -3.70 -15.74 14.89
N GLN A 373 -3.54 -16.46 15.99
CA GLN A 373 -2.54 -16.18 17.03
C GLN A 373 -1.30 -17.10 16.90
N ALA A 374 -1.24 -17.94 15.86
CA ALA A 374 -0.14 -18.87 15.66
C ALA A 374 1.21 -18.15 15.50
N VAL A 375 2.22 -18.59 16.24
CA VAL A 375 3.57 -18.00 16.18
C VAL A 375 4.22 -18.23 14.82
N SER A 376 3.89 -19.35 14.17
CA SER A 376 4.34 -19.67 12.81
C SER A 376 3.80 -18.69 11.76
N THR A 377 2.53 -18.26 11.87
CA THR A 377 1.95 -17.25 11.01
C THR A 377 2.60 -15.89 11.23
N LYS A 378 2.74 -15.47 12.50
CA LYS A 378 3.45 -14.23 12.85
C LYS A 378 4.89 -14.21 12.33
N LEU A 379 5.58 -15.35 12.36
CA LEU A 379 6.92 -15.49 11.79
C LEU A 379 6.91 -15.33 10.27
N ALA A 380 5.94 -15.96 9.59
CA ALA A 380 5.80 -15.84 8.13
C ALA A 380 5.59 -14.38 7.73
N ASP A 381 4.69 -13.67 8.40
CA ASP A 381 4.41 -12.26 8.19
C ASP A 381 5.66 -11.38 8.43
N ALA A 382 6.39 -11.64 9.52
CA ALA A 382 7.62 -10.91 9.82
C ALA A 382 8.72 -11.12 8.76
N ILE A 383 8.83 -12.33 8.19
CA ILE A 383 9.77 -12.62 7.11
C ILE A 383 9.31 -11.94 5.82
N ASP A 384 8.03 -11.95 5.50
CA ASP A 384 7.47 -11.29 4.31
C ASP A 384 7.72 -9.78 4.35
N LEU A 385 7.51 -9.14 5.49
CA LEU A 385 7.82 -7.71 5.69
C LEU A 385 9.32 -7.39 5.50
N LEU A 386 10.24 -8.32 5.80
CA LEU A 386 11.67 -8.16 5.55
C LEU A 386 12.03 -8.24 4.05
N THR A 387 11.20 -8.92 3.25
CA THR A 387 11.45 -9.15 1.81
C THR A 387 10.75 -8.15 0.92
N SER A 388 9.70 -7.48 1.40
CA SER A 388 8.81 -6.60 0.64
C SER A 388 9.15 -5.11 0.76
N ASN A 389 10.13 -4.74 1.59
CA ASN A 389 10.70 -3.40 1.74
C ASN A 389 12.07 -3.34 1.05
#